data_cea4e95bb54cc74a2b93c1f76ea21daa
#
_entry.id   cea4e95bb54cc74a2b93c1f76ea21daa
#
_cell.length_a   1.000
_cell.length_b   1.000
_cell.length_c   1.000
_cell.angle_alpha   90.00
_cell.angle_beta   90.00
_cell.angle_gamma   90.00
#
_symmetry.space_group_name_H-M   'P 1'
#
loop_
_entity.id
_entity.type
_entity.pdbx_description
1 polymer ?
#
loop_
_entity_poly.entity_id
_entity_poly.type
_entity_poly.pdbx_seq_one_letter_code
_entity_poly.pdbx_strand_id
1 'polypeptide(L)'
;MRTPNAVLAWGVLVLVGVNAEAWGQPAADYAALLAAPDRSDADRQADKRRDPAPFLTFAGVRPGMKVLDMGAGGGYSTELMARAVAPNGVVYSQNPPDLPEKPKTAFEARSKTPAMKDVVVEIRPFDDPVPPDVHDFDLATFLFFYHDTTYMNVDRAEMNRKLFATLKPGGFLLIADHSALPGQGVSVGKTLHRIEEGMLRREIEAAGFRLVAEGNFWRNPDDTHDFPSYKPTVPVDNFVLKFQKPM
;
A
#
# COMPACT_ATOMS: atom_id res chain seq x y z
N MET A 1 41.22 53.87 30.40
CA MET A 1 39.87 53.20 30.47
C MET A 1 39.30 53.08 29.08
N ARG A 2 39.29 51.88 28.52
CA ARG A 2 38.68 51.60 27.18
C ARG A 2 37.50 50.73 27.41
N THR A 3 36.30 51.16 27.03
CA THR A 3 35.05 50.43 27.04
C THR A 3 34.98 49.49 25.84
N PRO A 4 34.53 48.21 25.98
CA PRO A 4 34.35 47.33 24.84
C PRO A 4 32.95 47.54 24.20
N ASN A 5 32.95 47.67 22.88
CA ASN A 5 31.76 47.71 22.05
C ASN A 5 31.10 46.31 21.99
N ALA A 6 29.86 46.20 22.39
CA ALA A 6 29.06 45.02 22.19
C ALA A 6 28.47 45.02 20.77
N VAL A 7 28.82 44.01 19.97
CA VAL A 7 28.24 43.76 18.68
C VAL A 7 26.99 42.90 18.88
N LEU A 8 25.80 43.47 18.65
CA LEU A 8 24.55 42.72 18.59
C LEU A 8 24.49 41.98 17.24
N ALA A 9 24.57 40.66 17.26
CA ALA A 9 24.28 39.83 16.12
C ALA A 9 22.76 39.61 16.02
N TRP A 10 22.15 40.12 14.96
CA TRP A 10 20.77 39.85 14.61
C TRP A 10 20.70 38.49 13.89
N GLY A 11 20.19 37.48 14.60
CA GLY A 11 19.87 36.21 14.00
C GLY A 11 18.56 36.33 13.17
N VAL A 12 18.67 36.19 11.85
CA VAL A 12 17.50 36.08 10.98
C VAL A 12 16.94 34.67 11.11
N LEU A 13 15.79 34.55 11.78
CA LEU A 13 15.02 33.33 11.86
C LEU A 13 14.28 33.14 10.52
N VAL A 14 14.83 32.30 9.63
CA VAL A 14 14.12 31.88 8.40
C VAL A 14 13.08 30.87 8.82
N LEU A 15 11.84 31.30 8.97
CA LEU A 15 10.68 30.43 9.04
C LEU A 15 10.45 29.83 7.66
N VAL A 16 10.89 28.59 7.47
CA VAL A 16 10.51 27.78 6.33
C VAL A 16 9.02 27.45 6.52
N GLY A 17 8.17 28.19 5.85
CA GLY A 17 6.75 27.92 5.78
C GLY A 17 6.52 26.58 5.09
N VAL A 18 6.16 25.56 5.84
CA VAL A 18 5.63 24.30 5.29
C VAL A 18 4.28 24.66 4.70
N ASN A 19 4.18 24.65 3.36
CA ASN A 19 2.92 24.87 2.66
C ASN A 19 1.93 23.77 3.08
N ALA A 20 0.99 24.10 3.95
CA ALA A 20 -0.08 23.25 4.44
C ALA A 20 -1.22 23.03 3.41
N GLU A 21 -1.09 23.53 2.19
CA GLU A 21 -2.18 23.55 1.20
C GLU A 21 -2.38 22.24 0.41
N ALA A 22 -1.47 21.26 0.52
CA ALA A 22 -1.65 19.95 -0.14
C ALA A 22 -2.62 18.99 0.60
N TRP A 23 -3.19 19.35 1.74
CA TRP A 23 -3.91 18.47 2.66
C TRP A 23 -5.38 18.87 2.89
N GLY A 24 -5.98 19.71 2.02
CA GLY A 24 -7.26 20.35 2.23
C GLY A 24 -8.52 19.50 2.09
N GLN A 25 -8.45 18.23 1.70
CA GLN A 25 -9.63 17.36 1.66
C GLN A 25 -9.78 16.62 3.01
N PRO A 26 -11.01 16.62 3.60
CA PRO A 26 -11.25 15.84 4.82
C PRO A 26 -10.95 14.35 4.58
N ALA A 27 -10.50 13.66 5.63
CA ALA A 27 -10.36 12.20 5.58
C ALA A 27 -11.72 11.56 5.23
N ALA A 28 -11.69 10.45 4.49
CA ALA A 28 -12.91 9.69 4.24
C ALA A 28 -13.47 9.17 5.58
N ASP A 29 -14.80 9.15 5.70
CA ASP A 29 -15.43 8.48 6.83
C ASP A 29 -15.38 6.96 6.63
N TYR A 30 -14.30 6.35 7.10
CA TYR A 30 -14.08 4.91 6.93
C TYR A 30 -15.12 4.08 7.68
N ALA A 31 -15.67 4.56 8.79
CA ALA A 31 -16.71 3.85 9.53
C ALA A 31 -18.00 3.76 8.70
N ALA A 32 -18.44 4.88 8.13
CA ALA A 32 -19.58 4.91 7.23
C ALA A 32 -19.34 4.06 5.96
N LEU A 33 -18.12 4.12 5.39
CA LEU A 33 -17.73 3.31 4.25
C LEU A 33 -17.83 1.81 4.54
N LEU A 34 -17.34 1.35 5.69
CA LEU A 34 -17.38 -0.04 6.10
C LEU A 34 -18.79 -0.51 6.45
N ALA A 35 -19.64 0.40 6.94
CA ALA A 35 -21.05 0.14 7.24
C ALA A 35 -21.98 0.23 6.01
N ALA A 36 -21.48 0.60 4.82
CA ALA A 36 -22.30 0.82 3.64
C ALA A 36 -23.20 -0.38 3.33
N PRO A 37 -24.52 -0.18 3.12
CA PRO A 37 -25.51 -1.26 3.04
C PRO A 37 -25.34 -2.17 1.80
N ASP A 38 -24.71 -1.65 0.75
CA ASP A 38 -24.45 -2.35 -0.50
C ASP A 38 -23.17 -3.22 -0.50
N ARG A 39 -22.44 -3.28 0.63
CA ARG A 39 -21.32 -4.21 0.81
C ARG A 39 -21.83 -5.64 1.03
N SER A 40 -21.12 -6.60 0.46
CA SER A 40 -21.50 -8.01 0.57
C SER A 40 -21.29 -8.57 1.99
N ASP A 41 -22.07 -9.61 2.36
CA ASP A 41 -21.87 -10.32 3.62
C ASP A 41 -20.47 -10.99 3.67
N ALA A 42 -19.97 -11.46 2.54
CA ALA A 42 -18.62 -12.02 2.44
C ALA A 42 -17.54 -10.98 2.81
N ASP A 43 -17.72 -9.72 2.39
CA ASP A 43 -16.80 -8.64 2.74
C ASP A 43 -16.91 -8.28 4.23
N ARG A 44 -18.11 -8.24 4.80
CA ARG A 44 -18.31 -8.04 6.24
C ARG A 44 -17.66 -9.13 7.10
N GLN A 45 -17.67 -10.39 6.61
CA GLN A 45 -16.93 -11.47 7.26
C GLN A 45 -15.40 -11.31 7.08
N ALA A 46 -14.95 -10.84 5.91
CA ALA A 46 -13.55 -10.53 5.68
C ALA A 46 -13.06 -9.38 6.58
N ASP A 47 -13.89 -8.37 6.82
CA ASP A 47 -13.59 -7.23 7.72
C ASP A 47 -13.23 -7.71 9.13
N LYS A 48 -13.95 -8.70 9.67
CA LYS A 48 -13.68 -9.25 11.02
C LYS A 48 -12.27 -9.83 11.15
N ARG A 49 -11.71 -10.32 10.06
CA ARG A 49 -10.38 -10.93 10.03
C ARG A 49 -9.31 -9.92 9.62
N ARG A 50 -9.64 -9.01 8.69
CA ARG A 50 -8.67 -8.10 8.07
C ARG A 50 -8.55 -6.77 8.80
N ASP A 51 -9.57 -6.42 9.59
CA ASP A 51 -9.67 -5.15 10.30
C ASP A 51 -9.19 -3.96 9.41
N PRO A 52 -9.99 -3.56 8.40
CA PRO A 52 -9.53 -2.65 7.37
C PRO A 52 -9.47 -1.19 7.82
N ALA A 53 -10.11 -0.80 8.94
CA ALA A 53 -10.16 0.59 9.38
C ALA A 53 -8.76 1.15 9.74
N PRO A 54 -7.92 0.45 10.51
CA PRO A 54 -6.54 0.89 10.76
C PRO A 54 -5.72 1.01 9.47
N PHE A 55 -5.88 0.07 8.54
CA PHE A 55 -5.21 0.12 7.23
C PHE A 55 -5.60 1.36 6.44
N LEU A 56 -6.90 1.65 6.28
CA LEU A 56 -7.38 2.81 5.54
C LEU A 56 -6.89 4.12 6.18
N THR A 57 -6.91 4.18 7.52
CA THR A 57 -6.39 5.32 8.29
C THR A 57 -4.89 5.52 8.06
N PHE A 58 -4.11 4.45 8.15
CA PHE A 58 -2.66 4.49 7.94
C PHE A 58 -2.29 4.82 6.49
N ALA A 59 -3.02 4.26 5.52
CA ALA A 59 -2.86 4.58 4.11
C ALA A 59 -3.19 6.05 3.84
N GLY A 60 -4.18 6.61 4.54
CA GLY A 60 -4.62 8.00 4.38
C GLY A 60 -5.33 8.22 3.06
N VAL A 61 -6.10 7.23 2.59
CA VAL A 61 -6.88 7.32 1.35
C VAL A 61 -7.97 8.39 1.49
N ARG A 62 -8.10 9.28 0.51
CA ARG A 62 -9.00 10.44 0.59
C ARG A 62 -9.74 10.66 -0.73
N PRO A 63 -10.89 11.33 -0.68
CA PRO A 63 -11.58 11.78 -1.90
C PRO A 63 -10.64 12.51 -2.85
N GLY A 64 -10.76 12.19 -4.14
CA GLY A 64 -9.97 12.81 -5.21
C GLY A 64 -8.60 12.21 -5.47
N MET A 65 -8.12 11.24 -4.65
CA MET A 65 -6.84 10.59 -4.90
C MET A 65 -6.86 9.68 -6.13
N LYS A 66 -5.71 9.59 -6.80
CA LYS A 66 -5.39 8.58 -7.82
C LYS A 66 -4.56 7.49 -7.15
N VAL A 67 -5.10 6.28 -7.08
CA VAL A 67 -4.51 5.14 -6.36
C VAL A 67 -4.23 4.00 -7.31
N LEU A 68 -3.07 3.32 -7.14
CA LEU A 68 -2.74 2.07 -7.79
C LEU A 68 -2.81 0.94 -6.75
N ASP A 69 -3.65 -0.07 -6.98
CA ASP A 69 -3.73 -1.29 -6.17
C ASP A 69 -3.06 -2.45 -6.91
N MET A 70 -1.81 -2.75 -6.52
CA MET A 70 -1.00 -3.82 -7.10
C MET A 70 -1.42 -5.18 -6.53
N GLY A 71 -1.59 -6.16 -7.41
CA GLY A 71 -2.00 -7.50 -7.00
C GLY A 71 -3.38 -7.47 -6.32
N ALA A 72 -4.34 -6.79 -6.94
CA ALA A 72 -5.69 -6.56 -6.39
C ALA A 72 -6.45 -7.84 -6.01
N GLY A 73 -6.05 -9.00 -6.59
CA GLY A 73 -6.67 -10.29 -6.34
C GLY A 73 -8.17 -10.26 -6.64
N GLY A 74 -9.01 -10.60 -5.67
CA GLY A 74 -10.46 -10.53 -5.79
C GLY A 74 -11.07 -9.14 -5.55
N GLY A 75 -10.25 -8.08 -5.44
CA GLY A 75 -10.69 -6.68 -5.41
C GLY A 75 -11.23 -6.18 -4.07
N TYR A 76 -10.98 -6.88 -2.96
CA TYR A 76 -11.47 -6.44 -1.65
C TYR A 76 -10.89 -5.08 -1.23
N SER A 77 -9.57 -4.90 -1.28
CA SER A 77 -8.89 -3.63 -1.00
C SER A 77 -9.24 -2.57 -2.05
N THR A 78 -9.31 -2.98 -3.31
CA THR A 78 -9.69 -2.11 -4.43
C THR A 78 -11.04 -1.43 -4.19
N GLU A 79 -12.07 -2.20 -3.80
CA GLU A 79 -13.40 -1.63 -3.52
C GLU A 79 -13.38 -0.64 -2.35
N LEU A 80 -12.69 -0.98 -1.27
CA LEU A 80 -12.56 -0.07 -0.13
C LEU A 80 -11.89 1.25 -0.51
N MET A 81 -10.82 1.17 -1.30
CA MET A 81 -10.14 2.37 -1.80
C MET A 81 -11.00 3.14 -2.81
N ALA A 82 -11.72 2.45 -3.71
CA ALA A 82 -12.63 3.10 -4.65
C ALA A 82 -13.71 3.91 -3.94
N ARG A 83 -14.29 3.36 -2.87
CA ARG A 83 -15.25 4.07 -2.01
C ARG A 83 -14.61 5.28 -1.31
N ALA A 84 -13.36 5.13 -0.85
CA ALA A 84 -12.66 6.17 -0.11
C ALA A 84 -12.20 7.35 -1.00
N VAL A 85 -11.87 7.10 -2.27
CA VAL A 85 -11.45 8.17 -3.19
C VAL A 85 -12.62 8.89 -3.88
N ALA A 86 -13.84 8.35 -3.78
CA ALA A 86 -15.02 8.96 -4.38
C ALA A 86 -15.30 10.35 -3.76
N PRO A 87 -15.96 11.29 -4.51
CA PRO A 87 -16.50 11.09 -5.87
C PRO A 87 -15.49 11.36 -7.01
N ASN A 88 -14.36 12.01 -6.77
CA ASN A 88 -13.50 12.59 -7.82
C ASN A 88 -12.16 11.87 -7.96
N GLY A 89 -11.96 10.76 -7.24
CA GLY A 89 -10.75 9.94 -7.32
C GLY A 89 -10.93 8.75 -8.26
N VAL A 90 -9.82 8.05 -8.52
CA VAL A 90 -9.78 6.88 -9.37
C VAL A 90 -8.84 5.83 -8.76
N VAL A 91 -9.20 4.56 -8.87
CA VAL A 91 -8.34 3.43 -8.50
C VAL A 91 -8.00 2.64 -9.76
N TYR A 92 -6.71 2.44 -9.99
CA TYR A 92 -6.20 1.48 -10.97
C TYR A 92 -5.94 0.18 -10.21
N SER A 93 -6.61 -0.89 -10.62
CA SER A 93 -6.43 -2.22 -10.04
C SER A 93 -5.60 -3.07 -10.98
N GLN A 94 -4.40 -3.43 -10.57
CA GLN A 94 -3.54 -4.32 -11.36
C GLN A 94 -3.66 -5.76 -10.87
N ASN A 95 -3.83 -6.68 -11.82
CA ASN A 95 -3.69 -8.11 -11.60
C ASN A 95 -2.80 -8.72 -12.68
N PRO A 96 -2.00 -9.76 -12.37
CA PRO A 96 -1.19 -10.43 -13.39
C PRO A 96 -2.09 -11.22 -14.35
N PRO A 97 -1.65 -11.45 -15.61
CA PRO A 97 -2.42 -12.20 -16.62
C PRO A 97 -2.74 -13.64 -16.22
N ASP A 98 -1.91 -14.24 -15.39
CA ASP A 98 -2.01 -15.61 -14.87
C ASP A 98 -2.67 -15.69 -13.49
N LEU A 99 -3.44 -14.66 -13.09
CA LEU A 99 -4.19 -14.68 -11.83
C LEU A 99 -5.05 -15.96 -11.74
N PRO A 100 -4.98 -16.71 -10.61
CA PRO A 100 -5.78 -17.91 -10.43
C PRO A 100 -7.28 -17.67 -10.58
N GLU A 101 -8.01 -18.68 -11.08
CA GLU A 101 -9.43 -18.56 -11.46
C GLU A 101 -10.33 -18.06 -10.33
N LYS A 102 -10.11 -18.52 -9.09
CA LYS A 102 -10.93 -18.11 -7.95
C LYS A 102 -10.90 -16.60 -7.67
N PRO A 103 -9.75 -15.93 -7.48
CA PRO A 103 -9.71 -14.48 -7.32
C PRO A 103 -10.14 -13.74 -8.60
N LYS A 104 -9.84 -14.26 -9.78
CA LYS A 104 -10.29 -13.69 -11.06
C LYS A 104 -11.81 -13.59 -11.13
N THR A 105 -12.51 -14.71 -10.92
CA THR A 105 -13.99 -14.74 -10.91
C THR A 105 -14.57 -13.82 -9.82
N ALA A 106 -13.94 -13.78 -8.64
CA ALA A 106 -14.37 -12.87 -7.57
C ALA A 106 -14.21 -11.40 -7.97
N PHE A 107 -13.11 -11.05 -8.64
CA PHE A 107 -12.88 -9.70 -9.15
C PHE A 107 -13.89 -9.31 -10.24
N GLU A 108 -14.13 -10.22 -11.20
CA GLU A 108 -15.12 -10.01 -12.28
C GLU A 108 -16.55 -9.80 -11.74
N ALA A 109 -16.94 -10.52 -10.70
CA ALA A 109 -18.22 -10.31 -10.03
C ALA A 109 -18.27 -8.94 -9.35
N ARG A 110 -17.21 -8.58 -8.61
CA ARG A 110 -17.09 -7.32 -7.89
C ARG A 110 -17.06 -6.11 -8.83
N SER A 111 -16.36 -6.19 -9.96
CA SER A 111 -16.22 -5.09 -10.93
C SER A 111 -17.55 -4.60 -11.50
N LYS A 112 -18.61 -5.43 -11.39
CA LYS A 112 -19.98 -5.08 -11.83
C LYS A 112 -20.77 -4.28 -10.79
N THR A 113 -20.23 -4.09 -9.59
CA THR A 113 -20.91 -3.34 -8.51
C THR A 113 -20.79 -1.83 -8.71
N PRO A 114 -21.75 -1.03 -8.25
CA PRO A 114 -21.68 0.43 -8.38
C PRO A 114 -20.45 1.06 -7.71
N ALA A 115 -19.93 0.44 -6.66
CA ALA A 115 -18.73 0.92 -5.96
C ALA A 115 -17.47 0.86 -6.82
N MET A 116 -17.44 -0.01 -7.83
CA MET A 116 -16.28 -0.20 -8.72
C MET A 116 -16.38 0.58 -10.04
N LYS A 117 -17.40 1.43 -10.21
CA LYS A 117 -17.68 2.12 -11.51
C LYS A 117 -16.51 2.98 -12.01
N ASP A 118 -15.72 3.56 -11.08
CA ASP A 118 -14.59 4.43 -11.39
C ASP A 118 -13.24 3.71 -11.22
N VAL A 119 -13.25 2.35 -11.20
CA VAL A 119 -12.03 1.54 -11.15
C VAL A 119 -11.56 1.23 -12.56
N VAL A 120 -10.31 1.53 -12.85
CA VAL A 120 -9.62 1.13 -14.08
C VAL A 120 -8.97 -0.23 -13.84
N VAL A 121 -9.29 -1.21 -14.69
CA VAL A 121 -8.77 -2.58 -14.55
C VAL A 121 -7.56 -2.77 -15.47
N GLU A 122 -6.42 -3.13 -14.88
CA GLU A 122 -5.17 -3.40 -15.58
C GLU A 122 -4.78 -4.88 -15.42
N ILE A 123 -4.81 -5.62 -16.51
CA ILE A 123 -4.32 -7.00 -16.55
C ILE A 123 -2.92 -6.99 -17.16
N ARG A 124 -1.91 -6.83 -16.30
CA ARG A 124 -0.51 -6.59 -16.70
C ARG A 124 0.44 -7.31 -15.74
N PRO A 125 1.67 -7.64 -16.21
CA PRO A 125 2.67 -8.22 -15.32
C PRO A 125 3.07 -7.24 -14.20
N PHE A 126 3.59 -7.76 -13.08
CA PHE A 126 3.99 -6.95 -11.93
C PHE A 126 5.12 -5.96 -12.24
N ASP A 127 6.05 -6.34 -13.11
CA ASP A 127 7.17 -5.51 -13.56
C ASP A 127 6.82 -4.52 -14.69
N ASP A 128 5.55 -4.50 -15.10
CA ASP A 128 4.97 -3.49 -16.00
C ASP A 128 3.50 -3.20 -15.65
N PRO A 129 3.23 -2.65 -14.43
CA PRO A 129 1.89 -2.69 -13.81
C PRO A 129 0.86 -1.77 -14.45
N VAL A 130 1.28 -0.71 -15.15
CA VAL A 130 0.40 0.25 -15.81
C VAL A 130 1.00 0.66 -17.17
N PRO A 131 0.17 1.17 -18.11
CA PRO A 131 0.66 1.76 -19.34
C PRO A 131 1.71 2.87 -19.09
N PRO A 132 2.69 3.09 -20.00
CA PRO A 132 3.77 4.06 -19.79
C PRO A 132 3.32 5.50 -19.59
N ASP A 133 2.14 5.87 -20.12
CA ASP A 133 1.53 7.19 -20.01
C ASP A 133 0.68 7.37 -18.76
N VAL A 134 0.52 6.31 -17.95
CA VAL A 134 -0.23 6.33 -16.69
C VAL A 134 0.73 6.51 -15.52
N HIS A 135 0.72 7.69 -14.93
CA HIS A 135 1.60 8.10 -13.83
C HIS A 135 0.89 9.08 -12.88
N ASP A 136 1.63 9.71 -11.96
CA ASP A 136 1.17 10.69 -10.98
C ASP A 136 0.15 10.13 -9.97
N PHE A 137 0.39 8.90 -9.52
CA PHE A 137 -0.37 8.34 -8.42
C PHE A 137 -0.02 9.00 -7.08
N ASP A 138 -1.04 9.26 -6.27
CA ASP A 138 -0.90 9.73 -4.88
C ASP A 138 -0.42 8.61 -3.96
N LEU A 139 -0.94 7.41 -4.21
CA LEU A 139 -0.69 6.21 -3.43
C LEU A 139 -0.62 5.00 -4.34
N ALA A 140 0.34 4.12 -4.10
CA ALA A 140 0.32 2.74 -4.55
C ALA A 140 0.20 1.82 -3.33
N THR A 141 -0.59 0.74 -3.44
CA THR A 141 -0.71 -0.31 -2.43
C THR A 141 -0.26 -1.64 -3.01
N PHE A 142 0.40 -2.48 -2.20
CA PHE A 142 0.76 -3.84 -2.57
C PHE A 142 0.57 -4.74 -1.34
N LEU A 143 -0.56 -5.44 -1.28
CA LEU A 143 -1.04 -6.06 -0.06
C LEU A 143 -1.03 -7.59 -0.17
N PHE A 144 -0.18 -8.23 0.64
CA PHE A 144 -0.12 -9.69 0.78
C PHE A 144 0.19 -10.44 -0.52
N PHE A 145 1.00 -9.85 -1.39
CA PHE A 145 1.35 -10.44 -2.68
C PHE A 145 2.83 -10.26 -3.06
N TYR A 146 3.57 -9.39 -2.37
CA TYR A 146 4.98 -9.15 -2.70
C TYR A 146 5.82 -10.42 -2.54
N HIS A 147 5.57 -11.25 -1.50
CA HIS A 147 6.25 -12.52 -1.30
C HIS A 147 6.09 -13.49 -2.49
N ASP A 148 4.96 -13.45 -3.20
CA ASP A 148 4.73 -14.32 -4.37
C ASP A 148 5.66 -13.96 -5.53
N THR A 149 6.03 -12.69 -5.69
CA THR A 149 6.96 -12.24 -6.73
C THR A 149 8.37 -12.83 -6.56
N THR A 150 8.69 -13.38 -5.38
CA THR A 150 10.00 -13.99 -5.08
C THR A 150 10.24 -15.30 -5.81
N TYR A 151 9.18 -16.00 -6.23
CA TYR A 151 9.24 -17.27 -6.95
C TYR A 151 8.46 -17.24 -8.29
N MET A 152 7.80 -16.15 -8.61
CA MET A 152 7.25 -15.88 -9.93
C MET A 152 8.38 -15.36 -10.85
N ASN A 153 8.17 -15.43 -12.16
CA ASN A 153 9.11 -14.86 -13.13
C ASN A 153 8.91 -13.33 -13.21
N VAL A 154 9.29 -12.61 -12.13
CA VAL A 154 9.16 -11.16 -12.00
C VAL A 154 10.53 -10.55 -11.71
N ASP A 155 10.93 -9.55 -12.50
CA ASP A 155 12.06 -8.70 -12.15
C ASP A 155 11.62 -7.69 -11.08
N ARG A 156 11.85 -8.04 -9.78
CA ARG A 156 11.45 -7.20 -8.66
C ARG A 156 12.16 -5.85 -8.64
N ALA A 157 13.39 -5.78 -9.14
CA ALA A 157 14.12 -4.52 -9.21
C ALA A 157 13.45 -3.59 -10.25
N GLU A 158 13.05 -4.13 -11.42
CA GLU A 158 12.28 -3.38 -12.41
C GLU A 158 10.89 -3.00 -11.88
N MET A 159 10.17 -3.94 -11.27
CA MET A 159 8.88 -3.69 -10.65
C MET A 159 8.94 -2.50 -9.67
N ASN A 160 9.90 -2.50 -8.76
CA ASN A 160 10.05 -1.45 -7.76
C ASN A 160 10.46 -0.10 -8.40
N ARG A 161 11.30 -0.12 -9.45
CA ARG A 161 11.64 1.09 -10.22
C ARG A 161 10.43 1.67 -10.96
N LYS A 162 9.61 0.81 -11.56
CA LYS A 162 8.35 1.22 -12.22
C LYS A 162 7.35 1.79 -11.21
N LEU A 163 7.16 1.13 -10.06
CA LEU A 163 6.34 1.68 -8.97
C LEU A 163 6.83 3.05 -8.53
N PHE A 164 8.16 3.21 -8.38
CA PHE A 164 8.73 4.52 -8.06
C PHE A 164 8.43 5.56 -9.15
N ALA A 165 8.55 5.19 -10.41
CA ALA A 165 8.31 6.10 -11.55
C ALA A 165 6.83 6.53 -11.62
N THR A 166 5.88 5.62 -11.35
CA THR A 166 4.43 5.90 -11.46
C THR A 166 3.91 6.85 -10.40
N LEU A 167 4.55 6.93 -9.24
CA LEU A 167 4.14 7.85 -8.18
C LEU A 167 4.59 9.28 -8.47
N LYS A 168 3.78 10.26 -8.09
CA LYS A 168 4.21 11.65 -8.08
C LYS A 168 5.28 11.90 -7.00
N PRO A 169 6.13 12.95 -7.12
CA PRO A 169 6.98 13.39 -6.02
C PRO A 169 6.15 13.60 -4.74
N GLY A 170 6.62 13.08 -3.61
CA GLY A 170 5.88 13.07 -2.34
C GLY A 170 4.78 12.01 -2.23
N GLY A 171 4.47 11.25 -3.29
CA GLY A 171 3.52 10.14 -3.26
C GLY A 171 4.01 8.97 -2.42
N PHE A 172 3.07 8.08 -2.03
CA PHE A 172 3.34 7.00 -1.09
C PHE A 172 3.20 5.62 -1.73
N LEU A 173 4.06 4.69 -1.30
CA LEU A 173 3.91 3.27 -1.50
C LEU A 173 3.64 2.60 -0.14
N LEU A 174 2.53 1.87 -0.04
CA LEU A 174 2.18 1.12 1.15
C LEU A 174 2.23 -0.37 0.83
N ILE A 175 3.07 -1.10 1.55
CA ILE A 175 3.20 -2.56 1.41
C ILE A 175 2.87 -3.21 2.74
N ALA A 176 2.03 -4.24 2.69
CA ALA A 176 1.83 -5.16 3.80
C ALA A 176 2.08 -6.57 3.32
N ASP A 177 2.79 -7.36 4.15
CA ASP A 177 3.03 -8.76 3.81
C ASP A 177 3.21 -9.62 5.07
N HIS A 178 3.19 -10.94 4.87
CA HIS A 178 3.32 -11.95 5.90
C HIS A 178 4.78 -12.06 6.35
N SER A 179 5.02 -11.87 7.65
CA SER A 179 6.37 -11.87 8.22
C SER A 179 7.02 -13.25 8.15
N ALA A 180 8.26 -13.30 7.68
CA ALA A 180 9.18 -14.43 7.85
C ALA A 180 10.17 -14.13 8.98
N LEU A 181 10.84 -15.17 9.49
CA LEU A 181 11.89 -15.03 10.50
C LEU A 181 13.11 -14.27 9.93
N PRO A 182 13.83 -13.53 10.78
CA PRO A 182 15.10 -12.92 10.40
C PRO A 182 16.09 -13.93 9.82
N GLY A 183 16.73 -13.58 8.70
CA GLY A 183 17.68 -14.44 7.98
C GLY A 183 17.04 -15.36 6.94
N GLN A 184 15.71 -15.44 6.85
CA GLN A 184 15.02 -16.24 5.82
C GLN A 184 14.94 -15.51 4.47
N GLY A 185 15.06 -14.19 4.43
CA GLY A 185 15.02 -13.41 3.21
C GLY A 185 13.79 -13.70 2.36
N VAL A 186 14.01 -14.22 1.15
CA VAL A 186 12.97 -14.64 0.19
C VAL A 186 12.79 -16.15 0.11
N SER A 187 13.58 -16.94 0.83
CA SER A 187 13.69 -18.39 0.65
C SER A 187 12.39 -19.16 0.96
N VAL A 188 11.54 -18.58 1.80
CA VAL A 188 10.27 -19.18 2.24
C VAL A 188 9.04 -18.64 1.50
N GLY A 189 9.22 -17.76 0.51
CA GLY A 189 8.12 -17.18 -0.27
C GLY A 189 7.19 -18.22 -0.86
N LYS A 190 7.75 -19.23 -1.55
CA LYS A 190 6.98 -20.30 -2.20
C LYS A 190 6.36 -21.30 -1.22
N THR A 191 7.03 -21.58 -0.10
CA THR A 191 6.66 -22.66 0.83
C THR A 191 5.74 -22.19 1.95
N LEU A 192 6.05 -21.04 2.55
CA LEU A 192 5.29 -20.48 3.66
C LEU A 192 4.45 -19.26 3.27
N HIS A 193 4.58 -18.74 2.04
CA HIS A 193 3.99 -17.48 1.61
C HIS A 193 4.29 -16.36 2.61
N ARG A 194 5.60 -16.17 2.85
CA ARG A 194 6.13 -15.17 3.78
C ARG A 194 7.40 -14.55 3.21
N ILE A 195 7.73 -13.34 3.64
CA ILE A 195 8.98 -12.65 3.29
C ILE A 195 9.56 -11.96 4.52
N GLU A 196 10.90 -11.92 4.61
CA GLU A 196 11.57 -11.14 5.65
C GLU A 196 11.35 -9.65 5.42
N GLU A 197 10.82 -8.96 6.42
CA GLU A 197 10.54 -7.51 6.37
C GLU A 197 11.77 -6.69 5.99
N GLY A 198 12.93 -6.98 6.61
CA GLY A 198 14.19 -6.30 6.31
C GLY A 198 14.67 -6.50 4.88
N MET A 199 14.37 -7.67 4.26
CA MET A 199 14.69 -7.92 2.85
C MET A 199 13.81 -7.07 1.93
N LEU A 200 12.49 -7.10 2.12
CA LEU A 200 11.55 -6.28 1.36
C LEU A 200 11.89 -4.80 1.48
N ARG A 201 12.14 -4.32 2.69
CA ARG A 201 12.51 -2.93 2.93
C ARG A 201 13.74 -2.52 2.11
N ARG A 202 14.81 -3.32 2.11
CA ARG A 202 16.01 -3.04 1.32
C ARG A 202 15.74 -2.97 -0.18
N GLU A 203 14.91 -3.87 -0.72
CA GLU A 203 14.55 -3.87 -2.15
C GLU A 203 13.78 -2.59 -2.54
N ILE A 204 12.86 -2.13 -1.69
CA ILE A 204 12.08 -0.91 -1.94
C ILE A 204 12.97 0.34 -1.79
N GLU A 205 13.80 0.41 -0.76
CA GLU A 205 14.73 1.53 -0.57
C GLU A 205 15.76 1.62 -1.71
N ALA A 206 16.20 0.48 -2.27
CA ALA A 206 17.10 0.44 -3.44
C ALA A 206 16.47 1.05 -4.70
N ALA A 207 15.14 1.07 -4.83
CA ALA A 207 14.44 1.76 -5.91
C ALA A 207 14.31 3.28 -5.72
N GLY A 208 14.78 3.82 -4.57
CA GLY A 208 14.79 5.25 -4.28
C GLY A 208 13.74 5.72 -3.27
N PHE A 209 12.90 4.84 -2.78
CA PHE A 209 11.93 5.15 -1.74
C PHE A 209 12.59 5.39 -0.38
N ARG A 210 11.87 6.11 0.50
CA ARG A 210 12.26 6.26 1.91
C ARG A 210 11.15 5.72 2.80
N LEU A 211 11.49 4.85 3.75
CA LEU A 211 10.55 4.44 4.79
C LEU A 211 10.19 5.63 5.67
N VAL A 212 8.89 5.90 5.84
CA VAL A 212 8.40 7.06 6.62
C VAL A 212 7.49 6.67 7.77
N ALA A 213 6.90 5.46 7.74
CA ALA A 213 6.09 4.95 8.86
C ALA A 213 5.97 3.42 8.81
N GLU A 214 5.73 2.82 9.97
CA GLU A 214 5.43 1.40 10.16
C GLU A 214 4.11 1.26 10.90
N GLY A 215 3.25 0.34 10.42
CA GLY A 215 1.97 0.02 11.04
C GLY A 215 2.06 -1.28 11.85
N ASN A 216 1.61 -1.24 13.12
CA ASN A 216 1.67 -2.40 14.02
C ASN A 216 0.31 -3.08 14.24
N PHE A 217 -0.74 -2.62 13.55
CA PHE A 217 -2.12 -3.06 13.76
C PHE A 217 -2.42 -4.49 13.27
N TRP A 218 -1.53 -5.09 12.48
CA TRP A 218 -1.62 -6.47 12.00
C TRP A 218 -0.48 -7.36 12.51
N ARG A 219 0.27 -6.89 13.51
CA ARG A 219 1.31 -7.70 14.17
C ARG A 219 0.66 -8.72 15.11
N ASN A 220 1.26 -9.91 15.13
CA ASN A 220 0.89 -10.96 16.05
C ASN A 220 2.13 -11.66 16.62
N PRO A 221 2.51 -11.39 17.87
CA PRO A 221 3.69 -11.99 18.48
C PRO A 221 3.55 -13.50 18.77
N ASP A 222 2.31 -14.05 18.70
CA ASP A 222 2.08 -15.48 18.92
C ASP A 222 2.28 -16.31 17.65
N ASP A 223 2.51 -15.67 16.49
CA ASP A 223 2.84 -16.35 15.23
C ASP A 223 4.30 -16.82 15.25
N THR A 224 4.51 -18.13 15.21
CA THR A 224 5.85 -18.75 15.20
C THR A 224 6.54 -18.66 13.83
N HIS A 225 5.85 -18.22 12.80
CA HIS A 225 6.32 -18.05 11.41
C HIS A 225 6.76 -19.37 10.72
N ASP A 226 6.42 -20.53 11.25
CA ASP A 226 6.83 -21.86 10.77
C ASP A 226 5.74 -22.61 9.98
N PHE A 227 4.53 -22.00 9.87
CA PHE A 227 3.42 -22.53 9.07
C PHE A 227 3.09 -21.62 7.87
N PRO A 228 2.49 -22.19 6.79
CA PRO A 228 2.08 -21.40 5.64
C PRO A 228 0.99 -20.38 6.00
N SER A 229 1.14 -19.14 5.57
CA SER A 229 0.19 -18.05 5.87
C SER A 229 -1.24 -18.33 5.39
N TYR A 230 -1.42 -19.18 4.37
CA TYR A 230 -2.73 -19.59 3.83
C TYR A 230 -3.40 -20.75 4.60
N LYS A 231 -2.70 -21.35 5.59
CA LYS A 231 -3.21 -22.38 6.51
C LYS A 231 -2.84 -22.04 7.95
N PRO A 232 -3.28 -20.90 8.45
CA PRO A 232 -2.82 -20.41 9.74
C PRO A 232 -3.44 -21.20 10.90
N THR A 233 -2.64 -21.48 11.93
CA THR A 233 -3.05 -22.06 13.21
C THR A 233 -3.36 -20.99 14.26
N VAL A 234 -2.77 -19.80 14.08
CA VAL A 234 -3.05 -18.55 14.82
C VAL A 234 -3.16 -17.42 13.81
N PRO A 235 -3.66 -16.23 14.15
CA PRO A 235 -3.59 -15.08 13.25
C PRO A 235 -2.17 -14.85 12.76
N VAL A 236 -2.00 -14.62 11.45
CA VAL A 236 -0.68 -14.42 10.83
C VAL A 236 -0.10 -13.07 11.26
N ASP A 237 1.18 -13.05 11.64
CA ASP A 237 1.94 -11.82 11.84
C ASP A 237 2.21 -11.14 10.50
N ASN A 238 1.80 -9.88 10.40
CA ASN A 238 1.99 -9.10 9.19
C ASN A 238 2.67 -7.77 9.51
N PHE A 239 3.66 -7.41 8.72
CA PHE A 239 4.21 -6.07 8.74
C PHE A 239 3.47 -5.17 7.77
N VAL A 240 3.44 -3.87 8.08
CA VAL A 240 2.88 -2.83 7.22
C VAL A 240 3.88 -1.68 7.14
N LEU A 241 4.39 -1.41 5.95
CA LEU A 241 5.41 -0.39 5.71
C LEU A 241 4.87 0.69 4.76
N LYS A 242 5.06 1.95 5.14
CA LYS A 242 4.73 3.11 4.31
C LYS A 242 6.00 3.80 3.88
N PHE A 243 6.22 3.82 2.58
CA PHE A 243 7.34 4.48 1.95
C PHE A 243 6.87 5.73 1.23
N GLN A 244 7.79 6.68 1.05
CA GLN A 244 7.54 7.90 0.28
C GLN A 244 8.54 8.03 -0.86
N LYS A 245 8.05 8.42 -2.03
CA LYS A 245 8.91 8.96 -3.09
C LYS A 245 9.36 10.35 -2.68
N PRO A 246 10.66 10.64 -2.60
CA PRO A 246 11.15 11.99 -2.27
C PRO A 246 10.55 13.07 -3.19
N MET A 247 10.52 14.33 -2.66
CA MET A 247 10.10 15.50 -3.41
C MET A 247 11.08 15.82 -4.54
#